data_bc4f249b466dcec77279b3b4642eb0c4
#
_entry.id   bc4f249b466dcec77279b3b4642eb0c4
#
_cell.length_a   1.000
_cell.length_b   1.000
_cell.length_c   1.000
_cell.angle_alpha   90.00
_cell.angle_beta   90.00
_cell.angle_gamma   90.00
#
_symmetry.space_group_name_H-M   'P 1'
#
loop_
_entity.id
_entity.type
_entity.pdbx_description
1 polymer ?
#
loop_
_entity_poly.entity_id
_entity_poly.type
_entity_poly.pdbx_seq_one_letter_code
_entity_poly.pdbx_strand_id
1 'polypeptide(L)'
;MTGFFNIKQTESKSRPTGQILSCASCGLYQNSEHPKIKPSGNFKKRILVIGESSSKTDDRTNSQWRDKPGELLRNTFTKFGIDLYEDCLSTNANICFHNQTPTLDQVANCRAKLFKVISEMNPILIIVLGFNPLFSLIGHRWKKDLGTIEKWRGWTIPDQDLDCWVCPTYHPSFILGKEQEFQTVWEQDIEQALGMVEVKFRKFRKPKIEFWNDLTGIDNLSGQIAFDYETTGIKPHAKGHRIICCSVAYSENNVVVFMMPTSKKEREPFINLLKNHAVGKIAQNMKYEHTWSLVRLKTEVANWEWDTMIASHILDNRPEVTGLKFQTYVQFGVIDYDSEISPYLKSRGNDGNALNRIEELVKLPGGKEKLMEYCAMDSIFEFRLAQLQIEKIGYDFLPF
;
A
#
# COMPACT_ATOMS: atom_id res chain seq x y z
N MET A 1 -14.88 13.08 30.61
CA MET A 1 -15.02 13.57 29.23
C MET A 1 -14.98 12.35 28.33
N THR A 2 -16.13 11.87 27.93
CA THR A 2 -16.30 10.69 27.09
C THR A 2 -16.12 11.11 25.64
N GLY A 3 -15.13 10.51 24.97
CA GLY A 3 -14.75 10.82 23.61
C GLY A 3 -15.85 10.57 22.58
N PHE A 4 -15.98 11.51 21.70
CA PHE A 4 -16.93 11.60 20.60
C PHE A 4 -16.50 10.68 19.43
N PHE A 5 -16.45 9.42 19.51
CA PHE A 5 -16.46 8.52 18.33
C PHE A 5 -16.68 7.10 18.82
N ASN A 6 -17.95 6.78 19.11
CA ASN A 6 -18.35 5.38 19.19
C ASN A 6 -18.79 4.94 17.77
N ILE A 7 -17.84 4.85 16.85
CA ILE A 7 -18.04 4.12 15.60
C ILE A 7 -18.12 2.66 16.04
N LYS A 8 -19.32 2.06 16.00
CA LYS A 8 -19.43 0.61 16.03
C LYS A 8 -18.49 0.10 14.95
N GLN A 9 -17.37 -0.50 15.38
CA GLN A 9 -16.50 -1.26 14.50
C GLN A 9 -17.41 -2.24 13.77
N THR A 10 -17.59 -2.03 12.47
CA THR A 10 -18.09 -3.09 11.60
C THR A 10 -17.11 -4.23 11.80
N GLU A 11 -17.59 -5.32 12.36
CA GLU A 11 -16.82 -6.53 12.67
C GLU A 11 -15.85 -6.79 11.53
N SER A 12 -14.58 -7.03 11.86
CA SER A 12 -13.56 -7.44 10.91
C SER A 12 -14.11 -8.67 10.19
N LYS A 13 -14.48 -8.48 8.92
CA LYS A 13 -15.02 -9.59 8.11
C LYS A 13 -13.94 -10.66 8.10
N SER A 14 -14.26 -11.85 8.58
CA SER A 14 -13.35 -12.99 8.64
C SER A 14 -12.67 -13.20 7.30
N ARG A 15 -11.38 -13.58 7.32
CA ARG A 15 -10.65 -13.94 6.09
C ARG A 15 -11.43 -15.01 5.32
N PRO A 16 -11.37 -15.01 3.97
CA PRO A 16 -12.00 -16.06 3.17
C PRO A 16 -11.54 -17.43 3.65
N THR A 17 -12.45 -18.39 3.73
CA THR A 17 -12.16 -19.75 4.18
C THR A 17 -11.27 -20.53 3.21
N GLY A 18 -11.02 -19.97 2.01
CA GLY A 18 -10.26 -20.61 0.95
C GLY A 18 -11.08 -21.61 0.12
N GLN A 19 -12.38 -21.74 0.38
CA GLN A 19 -13.26 -22.54 -0.49
C GLN A 19 -13.48 -21.83 -1.80
N ILE A 20 -13.07 -22.46 -2.89
CA ILE A 20 -13.39 -22.00 -4.25
C ILE A 20 -14.84 -22.37 -4.53
N LEU A 21 -15.73 -21.38 -4.48
CA LEU A 21 -17.14 -21.55 -4.84
C LEU A 21 -17.29 -21.49 -6.37
N SER A 22 -18.08 -22.41 -6.94
CA SER A 22 -18.58 -22.25 -8.31
C SER A 22 -19.72 -21.24 -8.33
N CYS A 23 -20.07 -20.68 -9.50
CA CYS A 23 -21.27 -19.86 -9.62
C CYS A 23 -22.53 -20.61 -9.15
N ALA A 24 -22.62 -21.91 -9.39
CA ALA A 24 -23.72 -22.75 -8.95
C ALA A 24 -23.80 -22.83 -7.42
N SER A 25 -22.68 -22.97 -6.72
CA SER A 25 -22.62 -23.04 -5.25
C SER A 25 -22.65 -21.67 -4.57
N CYS A 26 -22.35 -20.59 -5.30
CA CYS A 26 -22.41 -19.22 -4.79
C CYS A 26 -23.82 -18.81 -4.38
N GLY A 27 -24.84 -19.21 -5.15
CA GLY A 27 -26.26 -19.00 -4.85
C GLY A 27 -26.80 -17.58 -5.07
N LEU A 28 -25.96 -16.55 -5.19
CA LEU A 28 -26.39 -15.15 -5.32
C LEU A 28 -27.30 -14.92 -6.53
N TYR A 29 -27.07 -15.65 -7.63
CA TYR A 29 -27.83 -15.52 -8.86
C TYR A 29 -29.30 -15.96 -8.74
N GLN A 30 -29.66 -16.75 -7.71
CA GLN A 30 -31.01 -17.31 -7.54
C GLN A 30 -32.08 -16.24 -7.29
N ASN A 31 -31.70 -15.09 -6.76
CA ASN A 31 -32.60 -13.97 -6.46
C ASN A 31 -32.57 -12.88 -7.54
N SER A 32 -31.84 -13.07 -8.63
CA SER A 32 -31.70 -12.11 -9.71
C SER A 32 -32.68 -12.37 -10.84
N GLU A 33 -33.36 -11.33 -11.35
CA GLU A 33 -34.13 -11.35 -12.60
C GLU A 33 -33.16 -11.47 -13.80
N HIS A 34 -32.03 -10.72 -13.72
CA HIS A 34 -30.92 -10.74 -14.71
C HIS A 34 -29.61 -11.12 -14.06
N PRO A 35 -29.36 -12.44 -13.82
CA PRO A 35 -28.11 -12.86 -13.19
C PRO A 35 -26.91 -12.54 -14.07
N LYS A 36 -25.78 -12.15 -13.43
CA LYS A 36 -24.52 -11.79 -14.09
C LYS A 36 -24.68 -10.54 -14.98
N ILE A 37 -25.23 -9.48 -14.42
CA ILE A 37 -25.40 -8.20 -15.11
C ILE A 37 -24.07 -7.79 -15.77
N LYS A 38 -24.17 -7.47 -17.05
CA LYS A 38 -22.99 -7.06 -17.85
C LYS A 38 -22.52 -5.67 -17.44
N PRO A 39 -21.23 -5.34 -17.65
CA PRO A 39 -20.78 -3.97 -17.53
C PRO A 39 -21.59 -3.02 -18.41
N SER A 40 -21.85 -1.81 -17.91
CA SER A 40 -22.66 -0.77 -18.58
C SER A 40 -21.83 0.47 -18.84
N GLY A 41 -21.96 1.07 -20.03
CA GLY A 41 -21.32 2.32 -20.43
C GLY A 41 -20.45 2.20 -21.69
N ASN A 42 -20.13 3.38 -22.31
CA ASN A 42 -19.44 3.45 -23.60
C ASN A 42 -17.91 3.53 -23.50
N PHE A 43 -17.37 3.76 -22.30
CA PHE A 43 -15.96 3.70 -21.97
C PHE A 43 -15.05 4.68 -22.76
N LYS A 44 -15.58 5.82 -23.19
CA LYS A 44 -14.82 6.78 -24.03
C LYS A 44 -13.52 7.28 -23.39
N LYS A 45 -13.51 7.49 -22.04
CA LYS A 45 -12.33 7.95 -21.30
C LYS A 45 -11.57 6.83 -20.60
N ARG A 46 -11.89 5.57 -20.88
CA ARG A 46 -11.21 4.40 -20.31
C ARG A 46 -11.21 4.39 -18.77
N ILE A 47 -12.30 4.89 -18.17
CA ILE A 47 -12.54 4.88 -16.72
C ILE A 47 -13.39 3.67 -16.37
N LEU A 48 -12.91 2.79 -15.48
CA LEU A 48 -13.69 1.68 -14.95
C LEU A 48 -14.17 2.03 -13.54
N VAL A 49 -15.49 1.99 -13.31
CA VAL A 49 -16.11 2.20 -12.00
C VAL A 49 -16.60 0.88 -11.46
N ILE A 50 -16.13 0.50 -10.27
CA ILE A 50 -16.46 -0.78 -9.65
C ILE A 50 -17.21 -0.53 -8.34
N GLY A 51 -18.49 -0.92 -8.31
CA GLY A 51 -19.34 -0.90 -7.12
C GLY A 51 -19.30 -2.22 -6.34
N GLU A 52 -20.08 -2.30 -5.26
CA GLU A 52 -20.13 -3.48 -4.41
C GLU A 52 -20.98 -4.59 -5.02
N SER A 53 -22.24 -4.28 -5.31
CA SER A 53 -23.22 -5.23 -5.81
C SER A 53 -24.33 -4.51 -6.56
N SER A 54 -24.95 -5.19 -7.53
CA SER A 54 -26.10 -4.65 -8.26
C SER A 54 -27.30 -4.47 -7.32
N SER A 55 -27.97 -3.33 -7.45
CA SER A 55 -29.23 -3.07 -6.75
C SER A 55 -30.41 -3.82 -7.37
N LYS A 56 -31.56 -3.86 -6.68
CA LYS A 56 -32.79 -4.42 -7.25
C LYS A 56 -33.26 -3.67 -8.53
N THR A 57 -33.02 -2.35 -8.58
CA THR A 57 -33.33 -1.55 -9.76
C THR A 57 -32.39 -1.89 -10.91
N ASP A 58 -31.09 -2.05 -10.64
CA ASP A 58 -30.12 -2.45 -11.65
C ASP A 58 -30.44 -3.83 -12.22
N ASP A 59 -30.82 -4.77 -11.35
CA ASP A 59 -31.22 -6.12 -11.77
C ASP A 59 -32.45 -6.08 -12.69
N ARG A 60 -33.50 -5.36 -12.30
CA ARG A 60 -34.70 -5.22 -13.10
C ARG A 60 -34.47 -4.51 -14.44
N THR A 61 -33.58 -3.53 -14.49
CA THR A 61 -33.27 -2.77 -15.71
C THR A 61 -32.14 -3.37 -16.53
N ASN A 62 -31.50 -4.40 -16.00
CA ASN A 62 -30.27 -5.00 -16.56
C ASN A 62 -29.17 -3.95 -16.89
N SER A 63 -29.02 -2.95 -16.01
CA SER A 63 -28.08 -1.84 -16.20
C SER A 63 -27.60 -1.31 -14.85
N GLN A 64 -26.33 -0.94 -14.75
CA GLN A 64 -25.69 -0.48 -13.52
C GLN A 64 -26.10 0.95 -13.13
N TRP A 65 -26.11 1.25 -11.84
CA TRP A 65 -26.30 2.59 -11.27
C TRP A 65 -27.63 3.26 -11.62
N ARG A 66 -28.74 2.52 -11.63
CA ARG A 66 -30.08 3.03 -11.93
C ARG A 66 -30.89 3.43 -10.68
N ASP A 67 -30.32 3.26 -9.51
CA ASP A 67 -30.94 3.59 -8.22
C ASP A 67 -30.48 4.96 -7.67
N LYS A 68 -30.92 5.32 -6.45
CA LYS A 68 -30.52 6.58 -5.77
C LYS A 68 -29.00 6.73 -5.55
N PRO A 69 -28.27 5.70 -5.07
CA PRO A 69 -26.80 5.75 -5.05
C PRO A 69 -26.19 6.05 -6.42
N GLY A 70 -26.73 5.45 -7.48
CA GLY A 70 -26.31 5.72 -8.84
C GLY A 70 -26.63 7.15 -9.30
N GLU A 71 -27.76 7.72 -8.88
CA GLU A 71 -28.09 9.13 -9.15
C GLU A 71 -27.09 10.09 -8.50
N LEU A 72 -26.73 9.86 -7.22
CA LEU A 72 -25.70 10.64 -6.54
C LEU A 72 -24.36 10.55 -7.27
N LEU A 73 -23.95 9.35 -7.66
CA LEU A 73 -22.71 9.12 -8.39
C LEU A 73 -22.67 9.87 -9.74
N ARG A 74 -23.76 9.76 -10.54
CA ARG A 74 -23.86 10.48 -11.82
C ARG A 74 -23.77 11.99 -11.63
N ASN A 75 -24.54 12.52 -10.66
CA ASN A 75 -24.56 13.97 -10.40
C ASN A 75 -23.17 14.47 -9.97
N THR A 76 -22.46 13.69 -9.16
CA THR A 76 -21.10 14.05 -8.73
C THR A 76 -20.11 13.98 -9.90
N PHE A 77 -20.16 12.95 -10.75
CA PHE A 77 -19.29 12.87 -11.93
C PHE A 77 -19.56 14.03 -12.89
N THR A 78 -20.82 14.40 -13.10
CA THR A 78 -21.20 15.54 -13.97
C THR A 78 -20.63 16.87 -13.45
N LYS A 79 -20.51 17.09 -12.12
CA LYS A 79 -19.84 18.28 -11.56
C LYS A 79 -18.40 18.43 -12.05
N PHE A 80 -17.73 17.31 -12.34
CA PHE A 80 -16.34 17.26 -12.81
C PHE A 80 -16.22 17.00 -14.33
N GLY A 81 -17.31 17.21 -15.08
CA GLY A 81 -17.32 17.10 -16.53
C GLY A 81 -17.22 15.67 -17.07
N ILE A 82 -17.62 14.68 -16.29
CA ILE A 82 -17.64 13.27 -16.69
C ILE A 82 -19.06 12.75 -16.75
N ASP A 83 -19.43 12.14 -17.87
CA ASP A 83 -20.68 11.38 -17.99
C ASP A 83 -20.44 9.91 -17.68
N LEU A 84 -21.12 9.39 -16.64
CA LEU A 84 -20.90 8.03 -16.14
C LEU A 84 -21.19 6.95 -17.21
N TYR A 85 -22.12 7.18 -18.13
CA TYR A 85 -22.48 6.19 -19.15
C TYR A 85 -21.71 6.36 -20.47
N GLU A 86 -21.32 7.59 -20.81
CA GLU A 86 -20.55 7.84 -22.02
C GLU A 86 -19.04 7.64 -21.79
N ASP A 87 -18.51 8.18 -20.70
CA ASP A 87 -17.09 8.24 -20.46
C ASP A 87 -16.54 7.01 -19.71
N CYS A 88 -17.40 6.36 -18.93
CA CYS A 88 -17.00 5.24 -18.06
C CYS A 88 -17.60 3.90 -18.50
N LEU A 89 -17.00 2.83 -18.00
CA LEU A 89 -17.61 1.50 -17.92
C LEU A 89 -17.88 1.19 -16.44
N SER A 90 -19.06 0.70 -16.11
CA SER A 90 -19.44 0.38 -14.74
C SER A 90 -19.68 -1.10 -14.55
N THR A 91 -19.17 -1.67 -13.47
CA THR A 91 -19.42 -3.05 -13.04
C THR A 91 -19.43 -3.13 -11.50
N ASN A 92 -19.60 -4.33 -10.95
CA ASN A 92 -19.58 -4.57 -9.50
C ASN A 92 -18.65 -5.73 -9.12
N ALA A 93 -18.20 -5.74 -7.87
CA ALA A 93 -17.48 -6.87 -7.29
C ALA A 93 -18.34 -8.14 -7.29
N ASN A 94 -19.66 -7.99 -7.00
CA ASN A 94 -20.68 -9.04 -7.17
C ASN A 94 -21.66 -8.62 -8.24
N ILE A 95 -21.69 -9.34 -9.36
CA ILE A 95 -22.46 -8.98 -10.57
C ILE A 95 -23.90 -9.55 -10.60
N CYS A 96 -24.35 -10.18 -9.54
CA CYS A 96 -25.71 -10.63 -9.35
C CYS A 96 -26.38 -9.83 -8.24
N PHE A 97 -27.65 -9.50 -8.41
CA PHE A 97 -28.44 -8.95 -7.32
C PHE A 97 -28.63 -9.99 -6.20
N HIS A 98 -28.69 -9.54 -4.98
CA HIS A 98 -28.96 -10.36 -3.80
C HIS A 98 -29.55 -9.52 -2.67
N ASN A 99 -30.36 -10.16 -1.82
CA ASN A 99 -31.03 -9.51 -0.69
C ASN A 99 -30.21 -9.48 0.61
N GLN A 100 -29.05 -10.17 0.62
CA GLN A 100 -28.20 -10.30 1.81
C GLN A 100 -26.80 -9.79 1.50
N THR A 101 -26.06 -9.33 2.50
CA THR A 101 -24.64 -8.97 2.33
C THR A 101 -23.84 -10.21 1.89
N PRO A 102 -23.11 -10.16 0.77
CA PRO A 102 -22.33 -11.31 0.31
C PRO A 102 -21.20 -11.61 1.28
N THR A 103 -20.89 -12.88 1.44
CA THR A 103 -19.69 -13.30 2.17
C THR A 103 -18.42 -12.98 1.37
N LEU A 104 -17.28 -12.89 2.05
CA LEU A 104 -16.01 -12.67 1.35
C LEU A 104 -15.65 -13.78 0.37
N ASP A 105 -16.07 -15.02 0.62
CA ASP A 105 -15.90 -16.14 -0.31
C ASP A 105 -16.74 -15.94 -1.58
N GLN A 106 -17.96 -15.42 -1.45
CA GLN A 106 -18.80 -15.08 -2.60
C GLN A 106 -18.21 -13.90 -3.40
N VAL A 107 -17.66 -12.90 -2.74
CA VAL A 107 -16.93 -11.80 -3.39
C VAL A 107 -15.68 -12.34 -4.11
N ALA A 108 -14.88 -13.19 -3.45
CA ALA A 108 -13.71 -13.82 -4.04
C ALA A 108 -14.05 -14.68 -5.25
N ASN A 109 -15.21 -15.39 -5.23
CA ASN A 109 -15.68 -16.19 -6.35
C ASN A 109 -15.99 -15.35 -7.61
N CYS A 110 -16.50 -14.12 -7.45
CA CYS A 110 -16.77 -13.23 -8.57
C CYS A 110 -15.49 -12.56 -9.13
N ARG A 111 -14.40 -12.54 -8.39
CA ARG A 111 -13.14 -11.85 -8.74
C ARG A 111 -12.61 -12.18 -10.14
N ALA A 112 -12.63 -13.44 -10.53
CA ALA A 112 -12.15 -13.86 -11.85
C ALA A 112 -12.87 -13.15 -13.00
N LYS A 113 -14.17 -12.84 -12.84
CA LYS A 113 -14.96 -12.10 -13.85
C LYS A 113 -14.60 -10.62 -13.86
N LEU A 114 -14.35 -10.04 -12.69
CA LEU A 114 -13.88 -8.66 -12.58
C LEU A 114 -12.52 -8.50 -13.28
N PHE A 115 -11.56 -9.37 -13.00
CA PHE A 115 -10.24 -9.32 -13.65
C PHE A 115 -10.32 -9.57 -15.15
N LYS A 116 -11.26 -10.40 -15.62
CA LYS A 116 -11.53 -10.55 -17.05
C LYS A 116 -11.96 -9.23 -17.68
N VAL A 117 -12.89 -8.50 -17.06
CA VAL A 117 -13.32 -7.16 -17.53
C VAL A 117 -12.12 -6.20 -17.57
N ILE A 118 -11.30 -6.15 -16.52
CA ILE A 118 -10.12 -5.29 -16.45
C ILE A 118 -9.14 -5.62 -17.59
N SER A 119 -8.83 -6.90 -17.81
CA SER A 119 -7.87 -7.31 -18.84
C SER A 119 -8.38 -7.07 -20.27
N GLU A 120 -9.69 -7.24 -20.52
CA GLU A 120 -10.29 -7.00 -21.84
C GLU A 120 -10.42 -5.52 -22.17
N MET A 121 -10.75 -4.70 -21.16
CA MET A 121 -11.01 -3.28 -21.34
C MET A 121 -9.77 -2.40 -21.22
N ASN A 122 -8.74 -2.86 -20.51
CA ASN A 122 -7.49 -2.15 -20.28
C ASN A 122 -7.72 -0.68 -19.83
N PRO A 123 -8.34 -0.43 -18.67
CA PRO A 123 -8.64 0.91 -18.18
C PRO A 123 -7.34 1.68 -17.87
N ILE A 124 -7.39 3.02 -17.93
CA ILE A 124 -6.31 3.87 -17.40
C ILE A 124 -6.57 4.30 -15.96
N LEU A 125 -7.84 4.25 -15.55
CA LEU A 125 -8.30 4.59 -14.22
C LEU A 125 -9.36 3.60 -13.75
N ILE A 126 -9.22 3.10 -12.53
CA ILE A 126 -10.21 2.28 -11.83
C ILE A 126 -10.65 3.02 -10.56
N ILE A 127 -11.92 3.38 -10.48
CA ILE A 127 -12.53 3.95 -9.27
C ILE A 127 -13.20 2.81 -8.50
N VAL A 128 -12.77 2.61 -7.24
CA VAL A 128 -13.18 1.50 -6.39
C VAL A 128 -14.13 2.01 -5.31
N LEU A 129 -15.42 1.69 -5.41
CA LEU A 129 -16.48 2.23 -4.55
C LEU A 129 -16.88 1.23 -3.46
N GLY A 130 -16.29 1.36 -2.27
CA GLY A 130 -16.61 0.55 -1.10
C GLY A 130 -15.66 -0.63 -0.87
N PHE A 131 -16.00 -1.45 0.13
CA PHE A 131 -15.10 -2.49 0.64
C PHE A 131 -15.02 -3.74 -0.26
N ASN A 132 -16.15 -4.21 -0.81
CA ASN A 132 -16.13 -5.45 -1.59
C ASN A 132 -15.28 -5.35 -2.87
N PRO A 133 -15.34 -4.25 -3.67
CA PRO A 133 -14.43 -4.08 -4.78
C PRO A 133 -12.96 -3.86 -4.34
N LEU A 134 -12.73 -3.16 -3.23
CA LEU A 134 -11.39 -3.06 -2.62
C LEU A 134 -10.82 -4.44 -2.29
N PHE A 135 -11.61 -5.29 -1.61
CA PHE A 135 -11.23 -6.66 -1.29
C PHE A 135 -10.98 -7.51 -2.54
N SER A 136 -11.81 -7.35 -3.58
CA SER A 136 -11.62 -8.05 -4.84
C SER A 136 -10.35 -7.64 -5.57
N LEU A 137 -10.06 -6.35 -5.62
CA LEU A 137 -8.99 -5.80 -6.46
C LEU A 137 -7.63 -5.82 -5.75
N ILE A 138 -7.58 -5.42 -4.49
CA ILE A 138 -6.37 -5.28 -3.70
C ILE A 138 -6.20 -6.40 -2.68
N GLY A 139 -7.28 -6.78 -1.99
CA GLY A 139 -7.22 -7.66 -0.82
C GLY A 139 -6.64 -9.05 -1.07
N HIS A 140 -6.67 -9.57 -2.29
CA HIS A 140 -6.08 -10.87 -2.59
C HIS A 140 -4.54 -10.81 -2.78
N ARG A 141 -4.02 -9.63 -3.13
CA ARG A 141 -2.59 -9.37 -3.28
C ARG A 141 -1.96 -8.80 -2.00
N TRP A 142 -2.75 -8.05 -1.23
CA TRP A 142 -2.32 -7.47 0.03
C TRP A 142 -2.25 -8.52 1.14
N LYS A 143 -1.04 -8.93 1.55
CA LYS A 143 -0.81 -10.03 2.50
C LYS A 143 -0.93 -9.64 3.97
N LYS A 144 -1.08 -8.33 4.26
CA LYS A 144 -1.30 -7.81 5.60
C LYS A 144 -2.79 -7.61 5.86
N ASP A 145 -3.13 -7.08 7.03
CA ASP A 145 -4.52 -6.70 7.28
C ASP A 145 -4.96 -5.62 6.29
N LEU A 146 -6.03 -5.91 5.57
CA LEU A 146 -6.61 -4.95 4.63
C LEU A 146 -7.22 -3.76 5.36
N GLY A 147 -7.72 -3.96 6.58
CA GLY A 147 -8.44 -2.95 7.33
C GLY A 147 -9.79 -2.61 6.68
N THR A 148 -10.18 -1.35 6.76
CA THR A 148 -11.45 -0.83 6.25
C THR A 148 -11.22 0.11 5.06
N ILE A 149 -12.32 0.54 4.41
CA ILE A 149 -12.24 1.48 3.29
C ILE A 149 -11.65 2.85 3.71
N GLU A 150 -11.79 3.25 4.98
CA GLU A 150 -11.25 4.50 5.52
C GLU A 150 -9.73 4.59 5.35
N LYS A 151 -9.02 3.48 5.51
CA LYS A 151 -7.57 3.41 5.30
C LYS A 151 -7.18 3.68 3.84
N TRP A 152 -8.01 3.22 2.90
CA TRP A 152 -7.70 3.19 1.48
C TRP A 152 -8.28 4.36 0.68
N ARG A 153 -9.31 5.03 1.18
CA ARG A 153 -9.97 6.12 0.45
C ARG A 153 -9.03 7.29 0.19
N GLY A 154 -9.25 7.95 -0.94
CA GLY A 154 -8.53 9.17 -1.31
C GLY A 154 -7.10 8.94 -1.80
N TRP A 155 -6.61 7.71 -1.89
CA TRP A 155 -5.33 7.43 -2.53
C TRP A 155 -5.51 7.26 -4.04
N THR A 156 -4.57 7.80 -4.82
CA THR A 156 -4.43 7.57 -6.26
C THR A 156 -3.26 6.63 -6.48
N ILE A 157 -3.52 5.33 -6.47
CA ILE A 157 -2.52 4.27 -6.46
C ILE A 157 -2.06 3.98 -7.89
N PRO A 158 -0.77 4.15 -8.25
CA PRO A 158 -0.26 3.77 -9.56
C PRO A 158 0.01 2.26 -9.62
N ASP A 159 -1.04 1.44 -9.66
CA ASP A 159 -0.93 -0.01 -9.54
C ASP A 159 -0.12 -0.63 -10.68
N GLN A 160 1.06 -1.15 -10.36
CA GLN A 160 2.02 -1.65 -11.34
C GLN A 160 1.61 -2.97 -11.99
N ASP A 161 0.80 -3.78 -11.30
CA ASP A 161 0.32 -5.06 -11.84
C ASP A 161 -0.84 -4.86 -12.82
N LEU A 162 -1.67 -3.83 -12.59
CA LEU A 162 -2.81 -3.49 -13.43
C LEU A 162 -2.48 -2.45 -14.52
N ASP A 163 -1.30 -1.84 -14.43
CA ASP A 163 -0.82 -0.80 -15.35
C ASP A 163 -1.79 0.39 -15.47
N CYS A 164 -2.46 0.75 -14.37
CA CYS A 164 -3.44 1.82 -14.29
C CYS A 164 -3.52 2.47 -12.91
N TRP A 165 -4.20 3.61 -12.83
CA TRP A 165 -4.53 4.25 -11.56
C TRP A 165 -5.66 3.51 -10.86
N VAL A 166 -5.53 3.24 -9.57
CA VAL A 166 -6.56 2.63 -8.72
C VAL A 166 -6.90 3.59 -7.59
N CYS A 167 -8.14 4.05 -7.54
CA CYS A 167 -8.60 5.11 -6.64
C CYS A 167 -9.78 4.62 -5.79
N PRO A 168 -9.52 4.11 -4.56
CA PRO A 168 -10.57 3.69 -3.65
C PRO A 168 -11.25 4.88 -2.97
N THR A 169 -12.57 4.80 -2.81
CA THR A 169 -13.35 5.70 -1.97
C THR A 169 -14.62 5.04 -1.44
N TYR A 170 -15.44 5.77 -0.69
CA TYR A 170 -16.70 5.26 -0.16
C TYR A 170 -17.68 4.90 -1.26
N HIS A 171 -18.54 3.92 -0.97
CA HIS A 171 -19.68 3.63 -1.84
C HIS A 171 -20.75 4.73 -1.70
N PRO A 172 -21.41 5.19 -2.78
CA PRO A 172 -22.38 6.29 -2.68
C PRO A 172 -23.59 5.98 -1.76
N SER A 173 -23.93 4.72 -1.54
CA SER A 173 -24.95 4.37 -0.54
C SER A 173 -24.55 4.71 0.90
N PHE A 174 -23.25 4.69 1.21
CA PHE A 174 -22.74 5.13 2.52
C PHE A 174 -22.98 6.63 2.72
N ILE A 175 -22.74 7.42 1.67
CA ILE A 175 -22.92 8.88 1.69
C ILE A 175 -24.40 9.24 1.89
N LEU A 176 -25.30 8.54 1.19
CA LEU A 176 -26.75 8.75 1.36
C LEU A 176 -27.28 8.34 2.74
N GLY A 177 -26.63 7.41 3.41
CA GLY A 177 -27.01 6.92 4.75
C GLY A 177 -26.31 7.61 5.92
N LYS A 178 -25.39 8.53 5.66
CA LYS A 178 -24.58 9.25 6.64
C LYS A 178 -24.68 10.76 6.41
N GLU A 179 -24.26 11.52 7.41
CA GLU A 179 -24.38 12.97 7.42
C GLU A 179 -23.53 13.66 6.35
N GLN A 180 -23.87 14.92 6.04
CA GLN A 180 -23.24 15.76 5.00
C GLN A 180 -21.71 15.89 5.13
N GLU A 181 -21.16 15.68 6.33
CA GLU A 181 -19.71 15.76 6.58
C GLU A 181 -18.87 14.83 5.71
N PHE A 182 -19.41 13.64 5.35
CA PHE A 182 -18.71 12.69 4.47
C PHE A 182 -18.83 13.01 2.99
N GLN A 183 -19.83 13.80 2.60
CA GLN A 183 -20.05 14.13 1.19
C GLN A 183 -18.91 14.95 0.61
N THR A 184 -18.45 15.99 1.34
CA THR A 184 -17.35 16.83 0.87
C THR A 184 -16.08 16.02 0.64
N VAL A 185 -15.73 15.16 1.61
CA VAL A 185 -14.54 14.30 1.51
C VAL A 185 -14.68 13.30 0.36
N TRP A 186 -15.85 12.72 0.17
CA TRP A 186 -16.12 11.81 -0.93
C TRP A 186 -16.06 12.50 -2.30
N GLU A 187 -16.59 13.72 -2.42
CA GLU A 187 -16.48 14.51 -3.64
C GLU A 187 -15.03 14.88 -3.96
N GLN A 188 -14.21 15.22 -2.95
CA GLN A 188 -12.77 15.43 -3.12
C GLN A 188 -12.04 14.18 -3.59
N ASP A 189 -12.36 12.99 -3.02
CA ASP A 189 -11.79 11.73 -3.48
C ASP A 189 -12.12 11.45 -4.96
N ILE A 190 -13.37 11.72 -5.37
CA ILE A 190 -13.82 11.53 -6.77
C ILE A 190 -13.13 12.53 -7.69
N GLU A 191 -13.05 13.81 -7.31
CA GLU A 191 -12.35 14.85 -8.08
C GLU A 191 -10.90 14.47 -8.32
N GLN A 192 -10.19 14.10 -7.25
CA GLN A 192 -8.80 13.67 -7.34
C GLN A 192 -8.63 12.43 -8.22
N ALA A 193 -9.53 11.44 -8.08
CA ALA A 193 -9.51 10.25 -8.91
C ALA A 193 -9.71 10.58 -10.39
N LEU A 194 -10.71 11.38 -10.72
CA LEU A 194 -11.01 11.78 -12.10
C LEU A 194 -9.88 12.63 -12.71
N GLY A 195 -9.18 13.43 -11.92
CA GLY A 195 -7.98 14.16 -12.34
C GLY A 195 -6.86 13.26 -12.85
N MET A 196 -6.81 11.98 -12.40
CA MET A 196 -5.78 11.04 -12.85
C MET A 196 -5.93 10.60 -14.32
N VAL A 197 -7.04 10.86 -14.98
CA VAL A 197 -7.22 10.60 -16.42
C VAL A 197 -6.20 11.34 -17.27
N GLU A 198 -5.84 12.56 -16.87
CA GLU A 198 -4.89 13.41 -17.59
C GLU A 198 -3.44 13.18 -17.12
N VAL A 199 -3.23 12.41 -16.05
CA VAL A 199 -1.90 12.14 -15.50
C VAL A 199 -1.29 10.92 -16.16
N LYS A 200 -0.13 11.12 -16.80
CA LYS A 200 0.60 10.01 -17.42
C LYS A 200 1.01 8.99 -16.37
N PHE A 201 0.58 7.74 -16.57
CA PHE A 201 0.99 6.62 -15.73
C PHE A 201 2.51 6.43 -15.75
N ARG A 202 3.12 6.28 -14.57
CA ARG A 202 4.57 6.07 -14.43
C ARG A 202 4.85 4.66 -13.99
N LYS A 203 5.53 3.90 -14.83
CA LYS A 203 6.01 2.56 -14.47
C LYS A 203 7.12 2.64 -13.41
N PHE A 204 7.05 1.76 -12.46
CA PHE A 204 8.10 1.61 -11.47
C PHE A 204 9.41 1.18 -12.14
N ARG A 205 10.49 1.91 -11.86
CA ARG A 205 11.83 1.55 -12.31
C ARG A 205 12.57 0.85 -11.19
N LYS A 206 13.02 -0.39 -11.45
CA LYS A 206 13.88 -1.11 -10.50
C LYS A 206 15.16 -0.32 -10.26
N PRO A 207 15.61 -0.19 -8.99
CA PRO A 207 16.89 0.44 -8.69
C PRO A 207 18.05 -0.43 -9.15
N LYS A 208 19.23 0.18 -9.29
CA LYS A 208 20.49 -0.52 -9.39
C LYS A 208 20.92 -0.92 -7.99
N ILE A 209 20.92 -2.20 -7.68
CA ILE A 209 21.36 -2.75 -6.40
C ILE A 209 22.80 -3.25 -6.56
N GLU A 210 23.70 -2.72 -5.76
CA GLU A 210 25.10 -3.13 -5.71
C GLU A 210 25.38 -3.91 -4.44
N PHE A 211 25.83 -5.17 -4.59
CA PHE A 211 26.17 -6.04 -3.48
C PHE A 211 27.65 -5.85 -3.13
N TRP A 212 27.92 -5.24 -1.99
CA TRP A 212 29.29 -4.96 -1.55
C TRP A 212 29.76 -5.97 -0.52
N ASN A 213 31.00 -6.45 -0.70
CA ASN A 213 31.69 -7.31 0.27
C ASN A 213 32.77 -6.55 1.02
N ASP A 214 33.18 -5.39 0.52
CA ASP A 214 34.12 -4.46 1.14
C ASP A 214 33.49 -3.09 1.23
N LEU A 215 33.58 -2.46 2.39
CA LEU A 215 32.97 -1.15 2.65
C LEU A 215 33.90 0.03 2.37
N THR A 216 35.11 -0.23 1.81
CA THR A 216 36.05 0.83 1.43
C THR A 216 35.36 1.80 0.46
N GLY A 217 35.34 3.07 0.83
CA GLY A 217 34.77 4.14 0.02
C GLY A 217 33.27 4.41 0.26
N ILE A 218 32.58 3.68 1.13
CA ILE A 218 31.20 3.99 1.49
C ILE A 218 31.09 5.35 2.20
N ASP A 219 32.12 5.77 2.89
CA ASP A 219 32.27 7.08 3.55
C ASP A 219 32.49 8.25 2.59
N ASN A 220 32.70 7.98 1.29
CA ASN A 220 32.72 8.99 0.24
C ASN A 220 31.33 9.36 -0.27
N LEU A 221 30.28 8.66 0.15
CA LEU A 221 28.92 9.04 -0.17
C LEU A 221 28.59 10.43 0.40
N SER A 222 27.87 11.23 -0.37
CA SER A 222 27.57 12.63 -0.04
C SER A 222 26.10 12.98 -0.33
N GLY A 223 25.64 14.12 0.14
CA GLY A 223 24.26 14.54 0.03
C GLY A 223 23.37 13.81 1.03
N GLN A 224 22.21 13.35 0.60
CA GLN A 224 21.29 12.58 1.42
C GLN A 224 21.45 11.08 1.18
N ILE A 225 21.35 10.29 2.23
CA ILE A 225 21.26 8.84 2.16
C ILE A 225 20.06 8.34 2.98
N ALA A 226 19.42 7.28 2.51
CA ALA A 226 18.49 6.49 3.33
C ALA A 226 19.16 5.16 3.66
N PHE A 227 19.04 4.68 4.90
CA PHE A 227 19.62 3.39 5.26
C PHE A 227 18.70 2.59 6.18
N ASP A 228 18.71 1.29 5.98
CA ASP A 228 17.88 0.34 6.70
C ASP A 228 18.72 -0.85 7.20
N TYR A 229 18.32 -1.41 8.35
CA TYR A 229 18.93 -2.57 8.96
C TYR A 229 18.01 -3.77 8.99
N GLU A 230 18.50 -4.90 8.52
CA GLU A 230 17.89 -6.19 8.83
C GLU A 230 18.58 -6.79 10.07
N THR A 231 17.78 -7.10 11.07
CA THR A 231 18.26 -7.49 12.39
C THR A 231 17.63 -8.78 12.89
N THR A 232 18.24 -9.42 13.87
CA THR A 232 17.74 -10.67 14.47
C THR A 232 16.57 -10.48 15.42
N GLY A 233 16.05 -9.27 15.58
CA GLY A 233 14.89 -8.96 16.41
C GLY A 233 14.76 -7.47 16.66
N ILE A 234 13.80 -7.06 17.47
CA ILE A 234 13.43 -5.63 17.61
C ILE A 234 14.20 -4.88 18.70
N LYS A 235 14.86 -5.59 19.63
CA LYS A 235 15.53 -4.96 20.78
C LYS A 235 17.04 -5.15 20.73
N PRO A 236 17.82 -4.13 20.36
CA PRO A 236 19.27 -4.26 20.22
C PRO A 236 20.01 -4.60 21.54
N HIS A 237 19.41 -4.29 22.69
CA HIS A 237 20.02 -4.61 24.01
C HIS A 237 19.92 -6.10 24.39
N ALA A 238 18.97 -6.83 23.83
CA ALA A 238 18.76 -8.22 24.18
C ALA A 238 19.92 -9.12 23.77
N LYS A 239 20.19 -10.17 24.57
CA LYS A 239 21.30 -11.11 24.34
C LYS A 239 21.13 -11.82 23.00
N GLY A 240 22.20 -11.88 22.22
CA GLY A 240 22.24 -12.59 20.92
C GLY A 240 21.75 -11.77 19.75
N HIS A 241 21.15 -10.61 19.97
CA HIS A 241 20.68 -9.76 18.88
C HIS A 241 21.85 -9.09 18.15
N ARG A 242 21.73 -9.00 16.81
CA ARG A 242 22.75 -8.38 15.95
C ARG A 242 22.15 -7.84 14.66
N ILE A 243 22.85 -6.91 14.03
CA ILE A 243 22.56 -6.46 12.67
C ILE A 243 23.08 -7.53 11.71
N ILE A 244 22.28 -7.97 10.77
CA ILE A 244 22.61 -9.01 9.79
C ILE A 244 23.13 -8.38 8.49
N CYS A 245 22.36 -7.46 7.91
CA CYS A 245 22.78 -6.67 6.76
C CYS A 245 22.31 -5.23 6.90
N CYS A 246 22.85 -4.38 6.04
CA CYS A 246 22.46 -2.99 5.91
C CYS A 246 22.44 -2.62 4.44
N SER A 247 21.50 -1.75 4.08
CA SER A 247 21.49 -1.09 2.78
C SER A 247 21.61 0.42 2.93
N VAL A 248 22.16 1.08 1.92
CA VAL A 248 22.33 2.53 1.85
C VAL A 248 21.92 2.99 0.47
N ALA A 249 20.74 3.61 0.34
CA ALA A 249 20.32 4.30 -0.86
C ALA A 249 20.90 5.72 -0.87
N TYR A 250 21.58 6.08 -1.94
CA TYR A 250 22.23 7.39 -2.12
C TYR A 250 21.67 8.17 -3.30
N SER A 251 20.64 7.66 -3.91
CA SER A 251 19.78 8.33 -4.89
C SER A 251 18.48 7.54 -5.07
N GLU A 252 17.53 8.08 -5.80
CA GLU A 252 16.27 7.38 -6.13
C GLU A 252 16.46 6.04 -6.87
N ASN A 253 17.63 5.83 -7.49
CA ASN A 253 17.86 4.68 -8.37
C ASN A 253 19.07 3.84 -7.99
N ASN A 254 19.86 4.23 -6.99
CA ASN A 254 21.09 3.54 -6.62
C ASN A 254 21.12 3.21 -5.14
N VAL A 255 21.45 1.98 -4.84
CA VAL A 255 21.60 1.46 -3.48
C VAL A 255 22.73 0.47 -3.40
N VAL A 256 23.52 0.59 -2.35
CA VAL A 256 24.50 -0.44 -1.96
C VAL A 256 23.91 -1.26 -0.82
N VAL A 257 24.18 -2.54 -0.81
CA VAL A 257 23.75 -3.45 0.26
C VAL A 257 24.88 -4.40 0.62
N PHE A 258 25.04 -4.66 1.91
CA PHE A 258 26.12 -5.48 2.42
C PHE A 258 25.71 -6.25 3.67
N MET A 259 26.33 -7.43 3.87
CA MET A 259 26.24 -8.12 5.15
C MET A 259 27.06 -7.35 6.18
N MET A 260 26.54 -7.18 7.38
CA MET A 260 27.25 -6.44 8.42
C MET A 260 28.54 -7.19 8.82
N PRO A 261 29.71 -6.61 8.57
CA PRO A 261 31.00 -7.26 8.92
C PRO A 261 31.11 -7.48 10.43
N THR A 262 31.73 -8.57 10.85
CA THR A 262 31.99 -8.86 12.28
C THR A 262 33.14 -8.07 12.84
N SER A 263 34.15 -7.78 12.01
CA SER A 263 35.33 -6.99 12.35
C SER A 263 35.01 -5.52 12.52
N LYS A 264 35.50 -4.90 13.60
CA LYS A 264 35.37 -3.45 13.82
C LYS A 264 36.05 -2.65 12.70
N LYS A 265 37.24 -3.10 12.26
CA LYS A 265 38.01 -2.44 11.21
C LYS A 265 37.23 -2.39 9.89
N GLU A 266 36.61 -3.50 9.52
CA GLU A 266 35.83 -3.57 8.27
C GLU A 266 34.57 -2.71 8.32
N ARG A 267 34.00 -2.44 9.51
CA ARG A 267 32.85 -1.56 9.71
C ARG A 267 33.18 -0.08 9.79
N GLU A 268 34.44 0.26 9.96
CA GLU A 268 34.89 1.64 10.23
C GLU A 268 34.43 2.64 9.15
N PRO A 269 34.55 2.35 7.83
CA PRO A 269 34.06 3.27 6.80
C PRO A 269 32.56 3.55 6.93
N PHE A 270 31.74 2.53 7.21
CA PHE A 270 30.31 2.73 7.42
C PHE A 270 30.02 3.54 8.70
N ILE A 271 30.77 3.30 9.77
CA ILE A 271 30.66 4.09 11.01
C ILE A 271 31.02 5.56 10.74
N ASN A 272 32.04 5.81 9.91
CA ASN A 272 32.44 7.17 9.51
C ASN A 272 31.32 7.85 8.70
N LEU A 273 30.68 7.14 7.78
CA LEU A 273 29.52 7.64 7.05
C LEU A 273 28.37 8.05 8.01
N LEU A 274 28.07 7.20 9.01
CA LEU A 274 27.02 7.51 9.99
C LEU A 274 27.33 8.75 10.84
N LYS A 275 28.62 8.97 11.18
CA LYS A 275 29.08 10.13 11.95
C LYS A 275 29.23 11.42 11.14
N ASN A 276 29.23 11.32 9.82
CA ASN A 276 29.51 12.47 8.96
C ASN A 276 28.34 13.47 8.99
N HIS A 277 28.58 14.65 9.58
CA HIS A 277 27.60 15.73 9.65
C HIS A 277 27.27 16.39 8.31
N ALA A 278 28.09 16.19 7.28
CA ALA A 278 27.84 16.74 5.94
C ALA A 278 26.88 15.85 5.11
N VAL A 279 26.55 14.67 5.61
CA VAL A 279 25.64 13.73 4.94
C VAL A 279 24.33 13.68 5.71
N GLY A 280 23.22 13.99 5.03
CA GLY A 280 21.87 13.90 5.60
C GLY A 280 21.38 12.46 5.67
N LYS A 281 20.81 12.03 6.78
CA LYS A 281 20.30 10.67 6.99
C LYS A 281 18.79 10.66 6.97
N ILE A 282 18.26 9.69 6.26
CA ILE A 282 16.84 9.37 6.11
C ILE A 282 16.60 7.96 6.62
N ALA A 283 15.50 7.71 7.31
CA ALA A 283 15.03 6.38 7.65
C ALA A 283 13.51 6.33 7.84
N GLN A 284 12.97 5.13 7.89
CA GLN A 284 11.59 4.86 8.31
C GLN A 284 11.57 4.52 9.81
N ASN A 285 11.10 5.44 10.67
CA ASN A 285 11.21 5.32 12.14
C ASN A 285 12.69 5.37 12.59
N MET A 286 13.35 6.48 12.27
CA MET A 286 14.80 6.69 12.51
C MET A 286 15.29 6.30 13.93
N LYS A 287 14.39 6.28 14.91
CA LYS A 287 14.71 5.84 16.26
C LYS A 287 15.19 4.38 16.29
N TYR A 288 14.70 3.54 15.40
CA TYR A 288 15.12 2.15 15.31
C TYR A 288 16.57 2.06 14.85
N GLU A 289 16.92 2.67 13.73
CA GLU A 289 18.28 2.68 13.15
C GLU A 289 19.27 3.35 14.09
N HIS A 290 18.87 4.47 14.70
CA HIS A 290 19.69 5.18 15.68
C HIS A 290 20.02 4.29 16.90
N THR A 291 19.00 3.63 17.47
CA THR A 291 19.19 2.75 18.64
C THR A 291 20.06 1.55 18.33
N TRP A 292 19.88 0.93 17.14
CA TRP A 292 20.72 -0.18 16.71
C TRP A 292 22.18 0.25 16.49
N SER A 293 22.40 1.41 15.86
CA SER A 293 23.72 2.01 15.67
C SER A 293 24.42 2.27 17.00
N LEU A 294 23.73 2.93 17.93
CA LEU A 294 24.24 3.27 19.24
C LEU A 294 24.62 2.01 20.05
N VAL A 295 23.75 1.00 20.07
CA VAL A 295 23.96 -0.18 20.90
C VAL A 295 24.93 -1.18 20.30
N ARG A 296 24.84 -1.46 18.99
CA ARG A 296 25.61 -2.53 18.35
C ARG A 296 26.86 -2.05 17.62
N LEU A 297 26.82 -0.86 17.04
CA LEU A 297 27.98 -0.28 16.37
C LEU A 297 28.77 0.66 17.30
N LYS A 298 28.20 1.03 18.45
CA LYS A 298 28.78 1.99 19.41
C LYS A 298 29.03 3.35 18.76
N THR A 299 28.09 3.76 17.92
CA THR A 299 28.16 5.04 17.21
C THR A 299 26.82 5.74 17.25
N GLU A 300 26.87 7.05 17.43
CA GLU A 300 25.74 7.93 17.25
C GLU A 300 25.63 8.29 15.76
N VAL A 301 24.40 8.35 15.26
CA VAL A 301 24.14 8.77 13.87
C VAL A 301 23.98 10.28 13.87
N ALA A 302 24.82 10.97 13.12
CA ALA A 302 24.79 12.41 12.98
C ALA A 302 23.89 12.85 11.82
N ASN A 303 23.35 14.07 11.91
CA ASN A 303 22.59 14.75 10.87
C ASN A 303 21.38 13.93 10.34
N TRP A 304 20.46 13.59 11.22
CA TRP A 304 19.16 13.10 10.80
C TRP A 304 18.37 14.24 10.13
N GLU A 305 17.96 14.04 8.89
CA GLU A 305 17.22 15.03 8.12
C GLU A 305 15.76 14.67 7.94
N TRP A 306 15.44 13.36 7.85
CA TRP A 306 14.07 12.96 7.56
C TRP A 306 13.69 11.61 8.16
N ASP A 307 12.49 11.56 8.78
CA ASP A 307 11.82 10.34 9.19
C ASP A 307 10.54 10.17 8.35
N THR A 308 10.55 9.19 7.45
CA THR A 308 9.44 8.97 6.52
C THR A 308 8.16 8.52 7.22
N MET A 309 8.25 7.89 8.41
CA MET A 309 7.08 7.50 9.19
C MET A 309 6.42 8.71 9.83
N ILE A 310 7.19 9.62 10.42
CA ILE A 310 6.68 10.85 11.03
C ILE A 310 6.10 11.76 9.94
N ALA A 311 6.79 11.93 8.83
CA ALA A 311 6.32 12.71 7.69
C ALA A 311 5.02 12.14 7.08
N SER A 312 4.90 10.81 6.99
CA SER A 312 3.64 10.17 6.59
C SER A 312 2.50 10.51 7.54
N HIS A 313 2.76 10.53 8.86
CA HIS A 313 1.75 10.88 9.85
C HIS A 313 1.34 12.36 9.81
N ILE A 314 2.26 13.26 9.47
CA ILE A 314 1.96 14.67 9.28
C ILE A 314 1.05 14.88 8.05
N LEU A 315 1.33 14.16 6.96
CA LEU A 315 0.55 14.25 5.73
C LEU A 315 -0.82 13.56 5.84
N ASP A 316 -0.90 12.48 6.61
CA ASP A 316 -2.12 11.70 6.80
C ASP A 316 -2.08 10.99 8.17
N ASN A 317 -2.89 11.48 9.10
CA ASN A 317 -2.95 10.96 10.47
C ASN A 317 -3.92 9.79 10.67
N ARG A 318 -4.48 9.23 9.58
CA ARG A 318 -5.33 8.05 9.67
C ARG A 318 -4.55 6.84 10.22
N PRO A 319 -5.22 5.94 10.96
CA PRO A 319 -4.56 4.73 11.48
C PRO A 319 -4.00 3.85 10.36
N GLU A 320 -2.86 3.22 10.63
CA GLU A 320 -2.23 2.18 9.80
C GLU A 320 -1.75 2.62 8.40
N VAL A 321 -1.69 3.92 8.11
CA VAL A 321 -1.22 4.43 6.80
C VAL A 321 0.28 4.79 6.79
N THR A 322 0.94 4.89 7.94
CA THR A 322 2.32 5.36 8.04
C THR A 322 3.39 4.30 7.75
N GLY A 323 3.01 3.02 7.69
CA GLY A 323 3.97 1.93 7.48
C GLY A 323 4.58 1.94 6.07
N LEU A 324 5.90 1.69 5.97
CA LEU A 324 6.63 1.74 4.69
C LEU A 324 5.96 0.92 3.57
N LYS A 325 5.55 -0.32 3.87
CA LYS A 325 4.90 -1.20 2.87
C LYS A 325 3.59 -0.64 2.34
N PHE A 326 2.81 0.04 3.21
CA PHE A 326 1.58 0.72 2.79
C PHE A 326 1.93 1.92 1.90
N GLN A 327 2.84 2.77 2.34
CA GLN A 327 3.29 3.93 1.58
C GLN A 327 3.90 3.52 0.24
N THR A 328 4.70 2.45 0.21
CA THR A 328 5.26 1.90 -1.03
C THR A 328 4.17 1.54 -2.05
N TYR A 329 3.10 0.92 -1.60
CA TYR A 329 2.01 0.57 -2.51
C TYR A 329 1.21 1.81 -2.96
N VAL A 330 0.79 2.66 -2.03
CA VAL A 330 -0.07 3.81 -2.39
C VAL A 330 0.65 4.90 -3.19
N GLN A 331 1.98 5.04 -3.03
CA GLN A 331 2.76 6.06 -3.73
C GLN A 331 3.44 5.53 -5.01
N PHE A 332 3.86 4.26 -5.01
CA PHE A 332 4.65 3.68 -6.12
C PHE A 332 3.97 2.49 -6.79
N GLY A 333 2.85 2.00 -6.26
CA GLY A 333 2.08 0.88 -6.80
C GLY A 333 2.76 -0.49 -6.66
N VAL A 334 3.84 -0.58 -5.90
CA VAL A 334 4.59 -1.82 -5.70
C VAL A 334 4.05 -2.55 -4.49
N ILE A 335 3.51 -3.74 -4.71
CA ILE A 335 2.89 -4.58 -3.69
C ILE A 335 3.70 -5.86 -3.47
N ASP A 336 3.68 -6.37 -2.23
CA ASP A 336 4.11 -7.74 -1.89
C ASP A 336 5.59 -8.08 -2.16
N TYR A 337 6.49 -7.08 -2.11
CA TYR A 337 7.93 -7.34 -2.26
C TYR A 337 8.59 -7.96 -1.00
N ASP A 338 7.84 -8.13 0.07
CA ASP A 338 8.30 -8.65 1.37
C ASP A 338 7.76 -10.05 1.72
N SER A 339 6.91 -10.66 0.88
CA SER A 339 6.20 -11.90 1.25
C SER A 339 7.12 -13.10 1.47
N GLU A 340 8.21 -13.22 0.73
CA GLU A 340 9.18 -14.31 0.89
C GLU A 340 10.04 -14.15 2.15
N ILE A 341 10.24 -12.91 2.62
CA ILE A 341 11.11 -12.57 3.74
C ILE A 341 10.32 -12.44 5.04
N SER A 342 9.13 -11.86 4.98
CA SER A 342 8.26 -11.57 6.13
C SER A 342 8.06 -12.74 7.11
N PRO A 343 7.95 -14.02 6.69
CA PRO A 343 7.85 -15.13 7.64
C PRO A 343 9.08 -15.31 8.53
N TYR A 344 10.26 -14.88 8.06
CA TYR A 344 11.52 -14.98 8.80
C TYR A 344 11.80 -13.78 9.70
N LEU A 345 11.15 -12.64 9.47
CA LEU A 345 11.29 -11.44 10.29
C LEU A 345 10.45 -11.49 11.58
N LYS A 346 9.49 -12.40 11.65
CA LYS A 346 8.66 -12.59 12.84
C LYS A 346 9.41 -13.37 13.91
N SER A 347 9.38 -12.87 15.16
CA SER A 347 9.93 -13.57 16.32
C SER A 347 9.17 -14.86 16.63
N ARG A 348 9.85 -15.81 17.24
CA ARG A 348 9.24 -17.03 17.78
C ARG A 348 8.52 -16.70 19.08
N GLY A 349 7.21 -16.49 19.03
CA GLY A 349 6.38 -16.17 20.19
C GLY A 349 6.19 -14.66 20.41
N ASN A 350 5.52 -14.32 21.53
CA ASN A 350 5.12 -12.95 21.86
C ASN A 350 6.17 -12.19 22.71
N ASP A 351 7.34 -12.77 22.95
CA ASP A 351 8.42 -12.10 23.70
C ASP A 351 9.17 -11.13 22.79
N GLY A 352 9.12 -9.84 23.10
CA GLY A 352 9.86 -8.81 22.38
C GLY A 352 11.41 -8.94 22.44
N ASN A 353 11.94 -9.84 23.29
CA ASN A 353 13.37 -10.20 23.33
C ASN A 353 13.68 -11.45 22.48
N ALA A 354 12.68 -12.09 21.89
CA ALA A 354 12.90 -13.29 21.10
C ALA A 354 13.58 -12.98 19.77
N LEU A 355 14.49 -13.86 19.37
CA LEU A 355 15.11 -13.83 18.04
C LEU A 355 14.05 -14.18 16.99
N ASN A 356 14.16 -13.52 15.85
CA ASN A 356 13.44 -13.93 14.65
C ASN A 356 14.18 -15.07 13.92
N ARG A 357 13.75 -15.38 12.70
CA ARG A 357 14.28 -16.51 11.93
C ARG A 357 15.20 -16.09 10.77
N ILE A 358 15.66 -14.85 10.76
CA ILE A 358 16.45 -14.29 9.65
C ILE A 358 17.75 -15.08 9.39
N GLU A 359 18.35 -15.64 10.44
CA GLU A 359 19.55 -16.47 10.29
C GLU A 359 19.26 -17.83 9.63
N GLU A 360 18.02 -18.34 9.75
CA GLU A 360 17.60 -19.53 9.02
C GLU A 360 17.49 -19.20 7.52
N LEU A 361 16.90 -18.06 7.19
CA LEU A 361 16.83 -17.59 5.80
C LEU A 361 18.20 -17.48 5.16
N VAL A 362 19.15 -16.81 5.84
CA VAL A 362 20.52 -16.61 5.32
C VAL A 362 21.24 -17.94 5.03
N LYS A 363 20.88 -19.02 5.72
CA LYS A 363 21.46 -20.36 5.50
C LYS A 363 20.85 -21.12 4.32
N LEU A 364 19.71 -20.67 3.83
CA LEU A 364 19.07 -21.29 2.67
C LEU A 364 19.80 -20.90 1.38
N PRO A 365 19.81 -21.78 0.36
CA PRO A 365 20.33 -21.41 -0.96
C PRO A 365 19.63 -20.14 -1.50
N GLY A 366 20.41 -19.11 -1.87
CA GLY A 366 19.89 -17.83 -2.34
C GLY A 366 19.20 -16.95 -1.27
N GLY A 367 19.14 -17.41 -0.01
CA GLY A 367 18.44 -16.70 1.05
C GLY A 367 19.15 -15.42 1.50
N LYS A 368 20.48 -15.40 1.44
CA LYS A 368 21.30 -14.21 1.70
C LYS A 368 21.00 -13.12 0.68
N GLU A 369 21.01 -13.46 -0.59
CA GLU A 369 20.76 -12.55 -1.70
C GLU A 369 19.34 -11.98 -1.62
N LYS A 370 18.34 -12.81 -1.35
CA LYS A 370 16.94 -12.38 -1.17
C LYS A 370 16.80 -11.39 -0.01
N LEU A 371 17.45 -11.66 1.13
CA LEU A 371 17.44 -10.74 2.27
C LEU A 371 18.06 -9.40 1.91
N MET A 372 19.20 -9.42 1.22
CA MET A 372 19.89 -8.20 0.82
C MET A 372 19.10 -7.41 -0.21
N GLU A 373 18.46 -8.06 -1.19
CA GLU A 373 17.54 -7.40 -2.13
C GLU A 373 16.35 -6.75 -1.41
N TYR A 374 15.77 -7.44 -0.44
CA TYR A 374 14.68 -6.91 0.37
C TYR A 374 15.12 -5.66 1.16
N CYS A 375 16.24 -5.73 1.89
CA CYS A 375 16.82 -4.61 2.62
C CYS A 375 17.11 -3.42 1.68
N ALA A 376 17.68 -3.68 0.49
CA ALA A 376 17.94 -2.64 -0.52
C ALA A 376 16.66 -1.97 -1.01
N MET A 377 15.58 -2.72 -1.18
CA MET A 377 14.29 -2.15 -1.58
C MET A 377 13.70 -1.26 -0.49
N ASP A 378 13.86 -1.61 0.80
CA ASP A 378 13.37 -0.78 1.89
C ASP A 378 14.06 0.59 1.90
N SER A 379 15.39 0.66 1.87
CA SER A 379 16.10 1.95 1.84
C SER A 379 15.84 2.76 0.56
N ILE A 380 15.64 2.13 -0.59
CA ILE A 380 15.23 2.84 -1.83
C ILE A 380 13.84 3.45 -1.67
N PHE A 381 12.89 2.72 -1.10
CA PHE A 381 11.55 3.26 -0.87
C PHE A 381 11.55 4.36 0.19
N GLU A 382 12.37 4.26 1.22
CA GLU A 382 12.59 5.33 2.19
C GLU A 382 13.12 6.59 1.51
N PHE A 383 14.14 6.45 0.66
CA PHE A 383 14.71 7.58 -0.07
C PHE A 383 13.68 8.25 -0.98
N ARG A 384 13.00 7.46 -1.83
CA ARG A 384 11.97 7.97 -2.75
C ARG A 384 10.79 8.59 -2.03
N LEU A 385 10.35 7.96 -0.94
CA LEU A 385 9.24 8.46 -0.12
C LEU A 385 9.62 9.79 0.54
N ALA A 386 10.84 9.91 1.05
CA ALA A 386 11.32 11.16 1.62
C ALA A 386 11.29 12.31 0.59
N GLN A 387 11.77 12.07 -0.65
CA GLN A 387 11.73 13.10 -1.70
C GLN A 387 10.29 13.56 -2.00
N LEU A 388 9.33 12.63 -2.11
CA LEU A 388 7.91 12.97 -2.30
C LEU A 388 7.32 13.74 -1.12
N GLN A 389 7.72 13.38 0.09
CA GLN A 389 7.23 14.04 1.31
C GLN A 389 7.82 15.44 1.48
N ILE A 390 9.11 15.60 1.18
CA ILE A 390 9.80 16.91 1.19
C ILE A 390 9.13 17.86 0.20
N GLU A 391 8.80 17.38 -1.01
CA GLU A 391 8.07 18.18 -2.01
C GLU A 391 6.69 18.64 -1.49
N LYS A 392 5.96 17.74 -0.79
CA LYS A 392 4.60 18.02 -0.30
C LYS A 392 4.57 18.89 0.96
N ILE A 393 5.49 18.68 1.90
CA ILE A 393 5.53 19.39 3.18
C ILE A 393 6.27 20.71 3.05
N GLY A 394 7.30 20.78 2.18
CA GLY A 394 8.27 21.87 2.10
C GLY A 394 9.40 21.68 3.13
N TYR A 395 10.63 21.97 2.72
CA TYR A 395 11.83 21.78 3.57
C TYR A 395 11.88 22.76 4.75
N ASP A 396 11.24 23.94 4.60
CA ASP A 396 11.30 25.05 5.58
C ASP A 396 10.42 24.82 6.83
N PHE A 397 9.65 23.74 6.88
CA PHE A 397 8.74 23.44 7.99
C PHE A 397 9.28 22.45 9.02
N LEU A 398 10.49 21.93 8.85
CA LEU A 398 11.06 20.99 9.81
C LEU A 398 11.93 21.75 10.84
N PRO A 399 11.48 21.87 12.09
CA PRO A 399 12.33 22.33 13.17
C PRO A 399 13.21 21.16 13.64
N PHE A 400 14.37 20.99 13.10
CA PHE A 400 15.43 20.15 13.65
C PHE A 400 16.64 20.98 14.01
#